data_eee3ef8545b611ee92dcee79216f46eb
#
_entry.id   eee3ef8545b611ee92dcee79216f46eb
#
_cell.length_a   1.000
_cell.length_b   1.000
_cell.length_c   1.000
_cell.angle_alpha   90.00
_cell.angle_beta   90.00
_cell.angle_gamma   90.00
#
_symmetry.space_group_name_H-M   'P 1'
#
loop_
_entity.id
_entity.type
_entity.pdbx_description
1 polymer ?
#
loop_
_entity_poly.entity_id
_entity_poly.type
_entity_poly.pdbx_seq_one_letter_code
_entity_poly.pdbx_strand_id
1 'polypeptide(L)'
;MNTQSKDNAYVKTYPELMAGKKIMYVHGFGSSGQSGTVTRLRDMLPGAVVIAPDLPIHPAEAMDLLRGLCDNERPDLIIGTSMGGMYAEMLRGYDRILINPAFGIADDILKHNMLGKVPFYSPRRDGMKDFMMTKQLQAEYQEVAAQCFDGITDDEQEHVWGLFGLEDPVVHTRDLFASHYRNALSFHGEHRMNDTVFIHSVLPVVRWIDDRQEGRQRGIVYICIEGTMMGCDSRPLPSMLTAYRLLTEHYDVRIVASLPTNDTGYARRMQEWTFETLGVAAYNRLILTNRKDLLYGDYLIDGLDDNGSSDFMSTRIEFGSDTFKTWEDIIEYFGRLGGQ
;
A
#
# COMPACT_ATOMS: atom_id res chain seq x y z
N MET A 1 -33.51 -1.86 -2.16
CA MET A 1 -33.16 -3.27 -2.40
C MET A 1 -31.65 -3.34 -2.43
N ASN A 2 -31.09 -4.05 -1.50
CA ASN A 2 -29.67 -4.17 -1.21
C ASN A 2 -28.92 -4.81 -2.36
N THR A 3 -28.08 -4.06 -3.06
CA THR A 3 -26.98 -4.57 -3.88
C THR A 3 -25.73 -4.78 -3.02
N GLN A 4 -25.90 -5.43 -1.86
CA GLN A 4 -24.79 -5.94 -1.10
C GLN A 4 -24.46 -7.35 -1.54
N SER A 5 -23.17 -7.57 -1.85
CA SER A 5 -22.47 -8.82 -1.69
C SER A 5 -22.67 -9.92 -2.70
N LYS A 6 -22.32 -9.69 -3.96
CA LYS A 6 -21.76 -10.80 -4.75
C LYS A 6 -20.23 -10.80 -4.79
N ASP A 7 -19.58 -9.71 -4.40
CA ASP A 7 -18.11 -9.61 -4.39
C ASP A 7 -17.47 -10.08 -3.06
N ASN A 8 -18.24 -10.26 -2.01
CA ASN A 8 -17.71 -10.67 -0.69
C ASN A 8 -17.34 -12.16 -0.56
N ALA A 9 -17.66 -13.00 -1.55
CA ALA A 9 -17.32 -14.43 -1.50
C ALA A 9 -15.85 -14.76 -1.81
N TYR A 10 -15.05 -13.75 -2.18
CA TYR A 10 -13.64 -13.92 -2.59
C TYR A 10 -12.66 -13.00 -1.87
N VAL A 11 -13.07 -12.33 -0.81
CA VAL A 11 -12.14 -11.54 0.00
C VAL A 11 -11.28 -12.52 0.79
N LYS A 12 -10.03 -12.67 0.35
CA LYS A 12 -9.02 -13.45 1.06
C LYS A 12 -8.72 -12.75 2.39
N THR A 13 -8.70 -13.52 3.46
CA THR A 13 -8.26 -13.04 4.78
C THR A 13 -6.79 -13.41 5.00
N TYR A 14 -6.11 -12.58 5.81
CA TYR A 14 -4.69 -12.74 6.13
C TYR A 14 -4.52 -12.80 7.65
N PRO A 15 -4.88 -13.93 8.29
CA PRO A 15 -4.89 -14.06 9.75
C PRO A 15 -3.49 -13.99 10.37
N GLU A 16 -2.45 -14.31 9.60
CA GLU A 16 -1.05 -14.26 10.03
C GLU A 16 -0.47 -12.84 10.01
N LEU A 17 -1.06 -11.94 9.19
CA LEU A 17 -0.54 -10.61 8.99
C LEU A 17 -0.98 -9.70 10.13
N MET A 18 -0.03 -9.02 10.77
CA MET A 18 -0.23 -8.20 11.97
C MET A 18 -0.88 -8.99 13.14
N ALA A 19 -0.68 -10.30 13.19
CA ALA A 19 -1.28 -11.16 14.21
C ALA A 19 -0.81 -10.76 15.62
N GLY A 20 -1.76 -10.53 16.52
CA GLY A 20 -1.51 -10.08 17.89
C GLY A 20 -1.12 -8.61 18.04
N LYS A 21 -1.01 -7.86 16.93
CA LYS A 21 -0.63 -6.45 16.89
C LYS A 21 -1.86 -5.53 16.86
N LYS A 22 -1.64 -4.26 17.19
CA LYS A 22 -2.67 -3.23 17.19
C LYS A 22 -2.53 -2.31 16.00
N ILE A 23 -3.61 -2.15 15.24
CA ILE A 23 -3.70 -1.19 14.14
C ILE A 23 -4.63 -0.07 14.57
N MET A 24 -4.14 1.17 14.66
CA MET A 24 -4.99 2.34 14.85
C MET A 24 -5.40 2.90 13.50
N TYR A 25 -6.71 2.96 13.24
CA TYR A 25 -7.25 3.58 12.05
C TYR A 25 -7.80 4.97 12.34
N VAL A 26 -7.31 5.97 11.61
CA VAL A 26 -7.69 7.38 11.71
C VAL A 26 -8.53 7.75 10.48
N HIS A 27 -9.81 7.98 10.69
CA HIS A 27 -10.78 8.19 9.60
C HIS A 27 -10.71 9.60 8.99
N GLY A 28 -11.19 9.72 7.75
CA GLY A 28 -11.28 10.99 7.02
C GLY A 28 -12.43 11.88 7.48
N PHE A 29 -12.50 13.07 6.88
CA PHE A 29 -13.51 14.09 7.13
C PHE A 29 -14.94 13.56 6.92
N GLY A 30 -15.85 13.86 7.85
CA GLY A 30 -17.24 13.39 7.80
C GLY A 30 -17.44 11.88 7.96
N SER A 31 -16.41 11.13 8.30
CA SER A 31 -16.46 9.68 8.52
C SER A 31 -16.51 9.35 10.04
N SER A 32 -16.27 8.08 10.39
CA SER A 32 -16.28 7.61 11.77
C SER A 32 -15.44 6.35 11.98
N GLY A 33 -15.25 5.96 13.24
CA GLY A 33 -14.66 4.68 13.63
C GLY A 33 -15.55 3.45 13.34
N GLN A 34 -16.70 3.64 12.70
CA GLN A 34 -17.62 2.56 12.24
C GLN A 34 -17.76 2.56 10.71
N SER A 35 -16.81 3.15 10.00
CA SER A 35 -16.80 3.20 8.53
C SER A 35 -16.57 1.84 7.88
N GLY A 36 -16.93 1.70 6.60
CA GLY A 36 -16.66 0.49 5.83
C GLY A 36 -15.17 0.14 5.73
N THR A 37 -14.28 1.13 5.85
CA THR A 37 -12.83 0.91 5.92
C THR A 37 -12.43 0.15 7.19
N VAL A 38 -13.04 0.46 8.34
CA VAL A 38 -12.78 -0.27 9.59
C VAL A 38 -13.26 -1.71 9.49
N THR A 39 -14.43 -1.93 8.89
CA THR A 39 -14.96 -3.28 8.63
C THR A 39 -13.98 -4.06 7.76
N ARG A 40 -13.52 -3.45 6.67
CA ARG A 40 -12.52 -4.06 5.75
C ARG A 40 -11.23 -4.45 6.46
N LEU A 41 -10.67 -3.56 7.28
CA LEU A 41 -9.46 -3.87 8.04
C LEU A 41 -9.67 -5.08 8.97
N ARG A 42 -10.80 -5.17 9.67
CA ARG A 42 -11.13 -6.29 10.55
C ARG A 42 -11.35 -7.60 9.80
N ASP A 43 -12.00 -7.52 8.65
CA ASP A 43 -12.33 -8.70 7.85
C ASP A 43 -11.07 -9.27 7.17
N MET A 44 -10.19 -8.41 6.66
CA MET A 44 -9.00 -8.85 5.93
C MET A 44 -7.82 -9.18 6.85
N LEU A 45 -7.72 -8.54 8.02
CA LEU A 45 -6.65 -8.74 9.01
C LEU A 45 -7.23 -9.24 10.34
N PRO A 46 -7.87 -10.42 10.38
CA PRO A 46 -8.59 -10.89 11.56
C PRO A 46 -7.67 -11.21 12.74
N GLY A 47 -6.36 -11.37 12.52
CA GLY A 47 -5.36 -11.54 13.59
C GLY A 47 -4.98 -10.25 14.31
N ALA A 48 -5.32 -9.07 13.75
CA ALA A 48 -4.99 -7.79 14.32
C ALA A 48 -6.13 -7.20 15.18
N VAL A 49 -5.76 -6.40 16.17
CA VAL A 49 -6.71 -5.61 16.96
C VAL A 49 -6.85 -4.22 16.33
N VAL A 50 -8.01 -3.93 15.74
CA VAL A 50 -8.26 -2.64 15.07
C VAL A 50 -8.91 -1.65 16.04
N ILE A 51 -8.18 -0.60 16.40
CA ILE A 51 -8.59 0.56 17.19
C ILE A 51 -9.04 1.66 16.23
N ALA A 52 -10.28 2.06 16.29
CA ALA A 52 -10.83 3.09 15.40
C ALA A 52 -11.74 4.04 16.21
N PRO A 53 -11.20 5.16 16.70
CA PRO A 53 -12.00 6.14 17.44
C PRO A 53 -12.95 6.92 16.52
N ASP A 54 -14.03 7.44 17.05
CA ASP A 54 -14.75 8.57 16.46
C ASP A 54 -14.01 9.84 16.84
N LEU A 55 -13.50 10.57 15.85
CA LEU A 55 -12.71 11.77 16.09
C LEU A 55 -13.61 12.94 16.52
N PRO A 56 -13.19 13.76 17.49
CA PRO A 56 -13.79 15.07 17.74
C PRO A 56 -13.82 15.94 16.47
N ILE A 57 -14.79 16.85 16.44
CA ILE A 57 -14.94 17.77 15.29
C ILE A 57 -13.82 18.82 15.30
N HIS A 58 -13.42 19.28 16.48
CA HIS A 58 -12.34 20.22 16.67
C HIS A 58 -10.98 19.53 16.50
N PRO A 59 -10.14 20.00 15.58
CA PRO A 59 -8.92 19.27 15.20
C PRO A 59 -7.88 19.18 16.32
N ALA A 60 -7.80 20.17 17.23
CA ALA A 60 -6.92 20.08 18.38
C ALA A 60 -7.36 18.98 19.35
N GLU A 61 -8.67 18.88 19.65
CA GLU A 61 -9.22 17.81 20.48
C GLU A 61 -9.03 16.42 19.82
N ALA A 62 -9.14 16.36 18.50
CA ALA A 62 -8.87 15.12 17.75
C ALA A 62 -7.41 14.69 17.90
N MET A 63 -6.46 15.62 17.81
CA MET A 63 -5.04 15.32 18.01
C MET A 63 -4.73 14.90 19.46
N ASP A 64 -5.34 15.55 20.45
CA ASP A 64 -5.18 15.18 21.86
C ASP A 64 -5.71 13.76 22.13
N LEU A 65 -6.90 13.43 21.59
CA LEU A 65 -7.44 12.07 21.65
C LEU A 65 -6.49 11.05 21.01
N LEU A 66 -5.98 11.35 19.81
CA LEU A 66 -5.10 10.43 19.08
C LEU A 66 -3.76 10.22 19.79
N ARG A 67 -3.14 11.28 20.33
CA ARG A 67 -1.93 11.19 21.17
C ARG A 67 -2.17 10.35 22.42
N GLY A 68 -3.29 10.61 23.13
CA GLY A 68 -3.67 9.82 24.31
C GLY A 68 -3.89 8.34 23.98
N LEU A 69 -4.48 8.02 22.82
CA LEU A 69 -4.61 6.64 22.36
C LEU A 69 -3.25 6.02 22.00
N CYS A 70 -2.35 6.76 21.38
CA CYS A 70 -0.98 6.31 21.11
C CYS A 70 -0.25 5.95 22.41
N ASP A 71 -0.34 6.79 23.43
CA ASP A 71 0.31 6.57 24.74
C ASP A 71 -0.25 5.35 25.48
N ASN A 72 -1.57 5.18 25.43
CA ASN A 72 -2.26 4.12 26.18
C ASN A 72 -2.23 2.77 25.45
N GLU A 73 -2.49 2.76 24.16
CA GLU A 73 -2.67 1.56 23.37
C GLU A 73 -1.39 1.10 22.68
N ARG A 74 -0.45 2.03 22.40
CA ARG A 74 0.82 1.79 21.69
C ARG A 74 0.59 0.98 20.42
N PRO A 75 -0.09 1.54 19.42
CA PRO A 75 -0.35 0.82 18.17
C PRO A 75 0.95 0.45 17.46
N ASP A 76 0.99 -0.73 16.87
CA ASP A 76 2.11 -1.20 16.04
C ASP A 76 2.09 -0.57 14.65
N LEU A 77 0.90 -0.14 14.20
CA LEU A 77 0.70 0.52 12.91
C LEU A 77 -0.44 1.54 13.01
N ILE A 78 -0.26 2.71 12.41
CA ILE A 78 -1.30 3.72 12.25
C ILE A 78 -1.64 3.83 10.76
N ILE A 79 -2.92 3.70 10.41
CA ILE A 79 -3.41 3.91 9.04
C ILE A 79 -4.35 5.09 9.05
N GLY A 80 -4.01 6.15 8.31
CA GLY A 80 -4.83 7.35 8.18
C GLY A 80 -5.30 7.58 6.74
N THR A 81 -6.56 7.95 6.55
CA THR A 81 -7.11 8.27 5.23
C THR A 81 -7.56 9.71 5.14
N SER A 82 -7.22 10.43 4.08
CA SER A 82 -7.62 11.82 3.86
C SER A 82 -7.25 12.74 5.05
N MET A 83 -8.20 13.39 5.70
CA MET A 83 -7.99 14.13 6.95
C MET A 83 -7.30 13.29 8.02
N GLY A 84 -7.67 12.01 8.15
CA GLY A 84 -7.02 11.07 9.07
C GLY A 84 -5.57 10.81 8.71
N GLY A 85 -5.20 10.89 7.44
CA GLY A 85 -3.82 10.84 6.96
C GLY A 85 -3.01 12.06 7.41
N MET A 86 -3.61 13.25 7.38
CA MET A 86 -3.01 14.47 7.92
C MET A 86 -2.73 14.32 9.42
N TYR A 87 -3.70 13.85 10.21
CA TYR A 87 -3.47 13.63 11.64
C TYR A 87 -2.42 12.56 11.92
N ALA A 88 -2.48 11.45 11.19
CA ALA A 88 -1.53 10.34 11.36
C ALA A 88 -0.09 10.76 11.04
N GLU A 89 0.11 11.71 10.12
CA GLU A 89 1.42 12.26 9.83
C GLU A 89 2.08 12.86 11.08
N MET A 90 1.32 13.53 11.93
CA MET A 90 1.81 14.19 13.15
C MET A 90 2.01 13.25 14.34
N LEU A 91 1.65 11.96 14.24
CA LEU A 91 1.84 10.96 15.29
C LEU A 91 3.20 10.29 15.14
N ARG A 92 4.25 10.95 15.65
CA ARG A 92 5.66 10.52 15.51
C ARG A 92 5.99 9.25 16.28
N GLY A 93 7.02 8.53 15.83
CA GLY A 93 7.56 7.34 16.52
C GLY A 93 6.75 6.05 16.26
N TYR A 94 5.84 6.04 15.29
CA TYR A 94 5.05 4.88 14.90
C TYR A 94 5.20 4.58 13.40
N ASP A 95 5.01 3.32 13.04
CA ASP A 95 4.81 2.96 11.63
C ASP A 95 3.47 3.51 11.14
N ARG A 96 3.48 4.20 9.98
CA ARG A 96 2.31 4.93 9.49
C ARG A 96 2.11 4.72 7.99
N ILE A 97 0.86 4.47 7.61
CA ILE A 97 0.42 4.46 6.21
C ILE A 97 -0.59 5.60 6.04
N LEU A 98 -0.27 6.57 5.20
CA LEU A 98 -1.09 7.73 4.91
C LEU A 98 -1.68 7.58 3.52
N ILE A 99 -3.00 7.43 3.42
CA ILE A 99 -3.69 7.18 2.15
C ILE A 99 -4.41 8.46 1.73
N ASN A 100 -4.00 9.03 0.60
CA ASN A 100 -4.50 10.30 0.09
C ASN A 100 -4.59 11.38 1.19
N PRO A 101 -3.50 11.65 1.96
CA PRO A 101 -3.54 12.53 3.11
C PRO A 101 -3.87 13.98 2.71
N ALA A 102 -4.90 14.56 3.34
CA ALA A 102 -5.41 15.90 3.02
C ALA A 102 -4.67 16.99 3.83
N PHE A 103 -3.40 17.22 3.54
CA PHE A 103 -2.59 18.26 4.24
C PHE A 103 -3.12 19.69 4.00
N GLY A 104 -3.87 19.92 2.91
CA GLY A 104 -4.53 21.18 2.58
C GLY A 104 -6.02 21.20 2.93
N ILE A 105 -6.49 20.43 3.91
CA ILE A 105 -7.92 20.27 4.23
C ILE A 105 -8.66 21.58 4.41
N ALA A 106 -8.03 22.60 4.98
CA ALA A 106 -8.66 23.90 5.20
C ALA A 106 -9.00 24.61 3.88
N ASP A 107 -8.12 24.48 2.89
CA ASP A 107 -8.34 25.01 1.54
C ASP A 107 -9.36 24.15 0.77
N ASP A 108 -9.31 22.84 0.94
CA ASP A 108 -10.27 21.90 0.31
C ASP A 108 -11.69 22.15 0.81
N ILE A 109 -11.89 22.48 2.11
CA ILE A 109 -13.18 22.89 2.68
C ILE A 109 -13.75 24.11 1.94
N LEU A 110 -12.91 25.10 1.67
CA LEU A 110 -13.34 26.32 0.95
C LEU A 110 -13.56 26.05 -0.54
N LYS A 111 -12.63 25.37 -1.18
CA LYS A 111 -12.66 25.04 -2.60
C LYS A 111 -13.90 24.23 -2.99
N HIS A 112 -14.28 23.27 -2.13
CA HIS A 112 -15.45 22.41 -2.34
C HIS A 112 -16.73 22.92 -1.66
N ASN A 113 -16.72 24.19 -1.19
CA ASN A 113 -17.87 24.85 -0.56
C ASN A 113 -18.53 24.05 0.58
N MET A 114 -17.69 23.48 1.46
CA MET A 114 -18.14 22.62 2.56
C MET A 114 -18.53 23.39 3.81
N LEU A 115 -18.64 24.73 3.77
CA LEU A 115 -19.16 25.52 4.89
C LEU A 115 -20.67 25.26 5.10
N GLY A 116 -21.09 25.19 6.36
CA GLY A 116 -22.47 24.92 6.73
C GLY A 116 -22.66 23.54 7.36
N LYS A 117 -23.82 22.96 7.17
CA LYS A 117 -24.18 21.67 7.74
C LYS A 117 -23.53 20.52 6.95
N VAL A 118 -22.68 19.75 7.60
CA VAL A 118 -21.99 18.60 7.03
C VAL A 118 -22.51 17.31 7.67
N PRO A 119 -23.07 16.38 6.89
CA PRO A 119 -23.50 15.10 7.41
C PRO A 119 -22.31 14.16 7.65
N PHE A 120 -22.40 13.28 8.65
CA PHE A 120 -21.53 12.14 8.74
C PHE A 120 -21.97 11.05 7.76
N TYR A 121 -21.03 10.56 6.96
CA TYR A 121 -21.28 9.52 5.94
C TYR A 121 -21.33 8.10 6.55
N SER A 122 -20.85 7.94 7.78
CA SER A 122 -20.85 6.69 8.53
C SER A 122 -21.44 6.91 9.92
N PRO A 123 -22.13 5.91 10.50
CA PRO A 123 -22.68 6.05 11.84
C PRO A 123 -21.58 6.28 12.87
N ARG A 124 -21.84 7.12 13.86
CA ARG A 124 -20.95 7.39 15.00
C ARG A 124 -21.50 6.74 16.27
N ARG A 125 -20.59 6.38 17.20
CA ARG A 125 -20.98 5.81 18.51
C ARG A 125 -21.69 6.80 19.40
N ASP A 126 -21.38 8.10 19.25
CA ASP A 126 -22.03 9.20 19.98
C ASP A 126 -23.42 9.56 19.44
N GLY A 127 -23.82 8.96 18.30
CA GLY A 127 -25.11 9.19 17.66
C GLY A 127 -25.21 10.51 16.86
N MET A 128 -24.15 11.30 16.78
CA MET A 128 -24.13 12.53 15.96
C MET A 128 -24.35 12.17 14.50
N LYS A 129 -25.27 12.90 13.84
CA LYS A 129 -25.59 12.69 12.42
C LYS A 129 -24.94 13.72 11.48
N ASP A 130 -24.62 14.88 12.02
CA ASP A 130 -24.06 16.02 11.27
C ASP A 130 -23.38 16.99 12.25
N PHE A 131 -22.62 17.91 11.69
CA PHE A 131 -22.00 19.02 12.42
C PHE A 131 -22.00 20.29 11.57
N MET A 132 -21.73 21.44 12.19
CA MET A 132 -21.65 22.72 11.50
C MET A 132 -20.20 23.08 11.18
N MET A 133 -19.83 23.09 9.92
CA MET A 133 -18.55 23.60 9.47
C MET A 133 -18.61 25.13 9.36
N THR A 134 -18.00 25.80 10.32
CA THR A 134 -17.89 27.25 10.38
C THR A 134 -16.55 27.72 9.84
N LYS A 135 -16.44 29.05 9.54
CA LYS A 135 -15.13 29.64 9.19
C LYS A 135 -14.11 29.54 10.33
N GLN A 136 -14.60 29.59 11.59
CA GLN A 136 -13.74 29.41 12.75
C GLN A 136 -13.18 27.98 12.78
N LEU A 137 -14.03 26.97 12.62
CA LEU A 137 -13.61 25.57 12.59
C LEU A 137 -12.64 25.31 11.40
N GLN A 138 -12.89 25.92 10.25
CA GLN A 138 -11.98 25.82 9.10
C GLN A 138 -10.60 26.43 9.43
N ALA A 139 -10.55 27.57 10.16
CA ALA A 139 -9.29 28.14 10.62
C ALA A 139 -8.55 27.24 11.62
N GLU A 140 -9.27 26.56 12.52
CA GLU A 140 -8.70 25.56 13.43
C GLU A 140 -8.05 24.40 12.65
N TYR A 141 -8.67 23.93 11.56
CA TYR A 141 -8.06 22.93 10.65
C TYR A 141 -6.79 23.47 10.00
N GLN A 142 -6.75 24.72 9.62
CA GLN A 142 -5.57 25.35 9.05
C GLN A 142 -4.41 25.41 10.06
N GLU A 143 -4.70 25.78 11.31
CA GLU A 143 -3.70 25.86 12.38
C GLU A 143 -3.10 24.48 12.71
N VAL A 144 -3.92 23.43 12.74
CA VAL A 144 -3.43 22.07 13.00
C VAL A 144 -2.68 21.52 11.78
N ALA A 145 -3.19 21.71 10.56
CA ALA A 145 -2.52 21.25 9.35
C ALA A 145 -1.14 21.93 9.14
N ALA A 146 -0.95 23.15 9.62
CA ALA A 146 0.33 23.85 9.56
C ALA A 146 1.44 23.18 10.39
N GLN A 147 1.10 22.25 11.30
CA GLN A 147 2.06 21.48 12.11
C GLN A 147 2.54 20.22 11.39
N CYS A 148 1.94 19.87 10.23
CA CYS A 148 2.43 18.76 9.44
C CYS A 148 3.88 18.99 9.01
N PHE A 149 4.65 17.90 8.98
CA PHE A 149 6.05 17.85 8.58
C PHE A 149 7.04 18.52 9.57
N ASP A 150 6.59 19.07 10.69
CA ASP A 150 7.47 19.63 11.71
C ASP A 150 8.24 18.52 12.42
N GLY A 151 9.56 18.70 12.56
CA GLY A 151 10.40 17.81 13.37
C GLY A 151 10.63 16.42 12.79
N ILE A 152 10.55 16.24 11.47
CA ILE A 152 10.90 14.98 10.79
C ILE A 152 12.39 14.68 11.00
N THR A 153 12.69 13.47 11.42
CA THR A 153 14.05 12.94 11.57
C THR A 153 14.38 11.93 10.49
N ASP A 154 15.66 11.56 10.33
CA ASP A 154 16.04 10.51 9.38
C ASP A 154 15.43 9.15 9.72
N ASP A 155 15.24 8.85 11.02
CA ASP A 155 14.57 7.62 11.49
C ASP A 155 13.12 7.56 11.02
N GLU A 156 12.38 8.68 11.09
CA GLU A 156 11.00 8.77 10.59
C GLU A 156 10.85 8.41 9.11
N GLN A 157 11.91 8.56 8.30
CA GLN A 157 11.87 8.26 6.85
C GLN A 157 11.55 6.81 6.53
N GLU A 158 11.91 5.89 7.41
CA GLU A 158 11.68 4.44 7.20
C GLU A 158 10.31 3.97 7.70
N HIS A 159 9.67 4.80 8.54
CA HIS A 159 8.43 4.46 9.23
C HIS A 159 7.18 5.04 8.57
N VAL A 160 7.32 5.93 7.58
CA VAL A 160 6.18 6.64 6.98
C VAL A 160 6.03 6.31 5.50
N TRP A 161 4.83 5.87 5.14
CA TRP A 161 4.45 5.50 3.78
C TRP A 161 3.27 6.35 3.33
N GLY A 162 3.43 7.11 2.26
CA GLY A 162 2.36 7.85 1.59
C GLY A 162 1.87 7.09 0.37
N LEU A 163 0.56 6.84 0.29
CA LEU A 163 -0.11 6.18 -0.83
C LEU A 163 -1.06 7.18 -1.50
N PHE A 164 -0.87 7.43 -2.80
CA PHE A 164 -1.56 8.50 -3.54
C PHE A 164 -2.28 7.93 -4.76
N GLY A 165 -3.60 8.09 -4.83
CA GLY A 165 -4.42 7.70 -5.97
C GLY A 165 -4.16 8.61 -7.18
N LEU A 166 -3.84 8.02 -8.33
CA LEU A 166 -3.60 8.77 -9.58
C LEU A 166 -4.87 9.43 -10.11
N GLU A 167 -6.03 8.82 -9.83
CA GLU A 167 -7.35 9.29 -10.25
C GLU A 167 -8.09 10.02 -9.11
N ASP A 168 -7.40 10.41 -8.04
CA ASP A 168 -8.02 11.16 -6.92
C ASP A 168 -8.46 12.58 -7.37
N PRO A 169 -9.77 12.89 -7.38
CA PRO A 169 -10.23 14.20 -7.80
C PRO A 169 -10.20 15.25 -6.68
N VAL A 170 -9.84 14.86 -5.45
CA VAL A 170 -9.99 15.70 -4.25
C VAL A 170 -8.65 16.18 -3.72
N VAL A 171 -7.68 15.28 -3.57
CA VAL A 171 -6.42 15.56 -2.88
C VAL A 171 -5.22 15.29 -3.79
N HIS A 172 -4.33 16.28 -3.91
CA HIS A 172 -3.14 16.23 -4.77
C HIS A 172 -1.90 16.62 -3.96
N THR A 173 -1.58 15.85 -2.93
CA THR A 173 -0.51 16.18 -1.97
C THR A 173 0.73 15.29 -2.08
N ARG A 174 0.82 14.46 -3.14
CA ARG A 174 1.94 13.54 -3.34
C ARG A 174 3.30 14.25 -3.38
N ASP A 175 3.41 15.31 -4.16
CA ASP A 175 4.68 16.01 -4.34
C ASP A 175 5.11 16.76 -3.08
N LEU A 176 4.12 17.31 -2.33
CA LEU A 176 4.37 17.88 -1.02
C LEU A 176 4.90 16.80 -0.07
N PHE A 177 4.25 15.64 0.01
CA PHE A 177 4.73 14.54 0.84
C PHE A 177 6.13 14.06 0.41
N ALA A 178 6.37 13.89 -0.90
CA ALA A 178 7.64 13.43 -1.46
C ALA A 178 8.80 14.42 -1.23
N SER A 179 8.51 15.70 -0.97
CA SER A 179 9.54 16.68 -0.58
C SER A 179 10.03 16.50 0.87
N HIS A 180 9.28 15.73 1.69
CA HIS A 180 9.59 15.48 3.11
C HIS A 180 9.90 14.01 3.41
N TYR A 181 9.26 13.06 2.70
CA TYR A 181 9.38 11.62 2.95
C TYR A 181 9.76 10.85 1.69
N ARG A 182 10.57 9.80 1.84
CA ARG A 182 11.07 8.97 0.73
C ARG A 182 10.00 8.05 0.13
N ASN A 183 9.12 7.48 0.98
CA ASN A 183 8.19 6.44 0.56
C ASN A 183 6.86 7.02 0.07
N ALA A 184 6.90 7.77 -1.04
CA ALA A 184 5.74 8.34 -1.72
C ALA A 184 5.33 7.46 -2.92
N LEU A 185 4.33 6.60 -2.73
CA LEU A 185 3.88 5.62 -3.71
C LEU A 185 2.58 6.08 -4.37
N SER A 186 2.49 5.92 -5.68
CA SER A 186 1.24 6.13 -6.41
C SER A 186 0.54 4.79 -6.65
N PHE A 187 -0.78 4.81 -6.78
CA PHE A 187 -1.59 3.65 -7.15
C PHE A 187 -2.73 4.06 -8.08
N HIS A 188 -3.19 3.11 -8.91
CA HIS A 188 -4.40 3.31 -9.70
C HIS A 188 -5.63 3.23 -8.81
N GLY A 189 -6.32 4.33 -8.66
CA GLY A 189 -7.50 4.47 -7.82
C GLY A 189 -7.81 5.91 -7.45
N GLU A 190 -9.02 6.08 -6.95
CA GLU A 190 -9.59 7.37 -6.56
C GLU A 190 -9.31 7.70 -5.07
N HIS A 191 -9.99 8.75 -4.57
CA HIS A 191 -9.86 9.22 -3.19
C HIS A 191 -10.22 8.17 -2.12
N ARG A 192 -11.20 7.31 -2.41
CA ARG A 192 -11.70 6.33 -1.44
C ARG A 192 -10.97 4.99 -1.55
N MET A 193 -10.54 4.46 -0.42
CA MET A 193 -10.00 3.11 -0.33
C MET A 193 -11.13 2.09 -0.49
N ASN A 194 -11.11 1.35 -1.61
CA ASN A 194 -11.96 0.19 -1.87
C ASN A 194 -11.15 -1.11 -1.66
N ASP A 195 -11.77 -2.28 -1.87
CA ASP A 195 -11.13 -3.58 -1.67
C ASP A 195 -9.92 -3.77 -2.59
N THR A 196 -10.03 -3.35 -3.85
CA THR A 196 -8.95 -3.45 -4.84
C THR A 196 -7.74 -2.62 -4.41
N VAL A 197 -7.94 -1.36 -4.01
CA VAL A 197 -6.87 -0.49 -3.50
C VAL A 197 -6.25 -1.07 -2.23
N PHE A 198 -7.08 -1.59 -1.31
CA PHE A 198 -6.55 -2.21 -0.10
C PHE A 198 -5.64 -3.39 -0.41
N ILE A 199 -6.12 -4.35 -1.20
CA ILE A 199 -5.39 -5.60 -1.52
C ILE A 199 -4.10 -5.31 -2.32
N HIS A 200 -4.16 -4.42 -3.31
CA HIS A 200 -3.05 -4.22 -4.25
C HIS A 200 -2.10 -3.09 -3.88
N SER A 201 -2.51 -2.20 -2.97
CA SER A 201 -1.70 -1.02 -2.63
C SER A 201 -1.38 -0.91 -1.14
N VAL A 202 -2.36 -1.14 -0.26
CA VAL A 202 -2.15 -0.99 1.19
C VAL A 202 -1.55 -2.26 1.78
N LEU A 203 -2.09 -3.43 1.44
CA LEU A 203 -1.67 -4.72 1.99
C LEU A 203 -0.18 -5.04 1.74
N PRO A 204 0.41 -4.78 0.56
CA PRO A 204 1.86 -4.95 0.38
C PRO A 204 2.68 -4.14 1.39
N VAL A 205 2.29 -2.89 1.65
CA VAL A 205 3.00 -2.03 2.61
C VAL A 205 2.81 -2.53 4.05
N VAL A 206 1.59 -2.95 4.41
CA VAL A 206 1.34 -3.60 5.72
C VAL A 206 2.23 -4.82 5.89
N ARG A 207 2.39 -5.64 4.85
CA ARG A 207 3.26 -6.84 4.89
C ARG A 207 4.73 -6.47 5.08
N TRP A 208 5.24 -5.45 4.38
CA TRP A 208 6.64 -5.00 4.55
C TRP A 208 6.90 -4.46 5.95
N ILE A 209 5.94 -3.72 6.52
CA ILE A 209 6.02 -3.24 7.90
C ILE A 209 6.02 -4.42 8.88
N ASP A 210 5.10 -5.36 8.74
CA ASP A 210 4.99 -6.53 9.60
C ASP A 210 6.24 -7.41 9.53
N ASP A 211 6.76 -7.68 8.32
CA ASP A 211 7.99 -8.45 8.13
C ASP A 211 9.20 -7.75 8.78
N ARG A 212 9.31 -6.41 8.66
CA ARG A 212 10.37 -5.65 9.30
C ARG A 212 10.27 -5.71 10.83
N GLN A 213 9.08 -5.53 11.39
CA GLN A 213 8.85 -5.57 12.84
C GLN A 213 9.15 -6.94 13.43
N GLU A 214 8.87 -8.02 12.71
CA GLU A 214 9.15 -9.39 13.11
C GLU A 214 10.58 -9.86 12.76
N GLY A 215 11.35 -9.07 12.03
CA GLY A 215 12.65 -9.49 11.52
C GLY A 215 12.58 -10.66 10.55
N ARG A 216 11.44 -10.85 9.85
CA ARG A 216 11.27 -11.94 8.91
C ARG A 216 12.11 -11.72 7.68
N GLN A 217 12.92 -12.73 7.33
CA GLN A 217 13.61 -12.80 6.06
C GLN A 217 12.88 -13.79 5.16
N ARG A 218 12.39 -13.30 4.03
CA ARG A 218 11.73 -14.14 3.02
C ARG A 218 12.73 -14.62 1.99
N GLY A 219 12.53 -15.83 1.49
CA GLY A 219 13.29 -16.32 0.34
C GLY A 219 13.11 -15.38 -0.86
N ILE A 220 14.16 -15.16 -1.62
CA ILE A 220 14.18 -14.22 -2.75
C ILE A 220 13.85 -14.97 -4.04
N VAL A 221 12.82 -14.50 -4.75
CA VAL A 221 12.44 -14.99 -6.08
C VAL A 221 12.65 -13.88 -7.10
N TYR A 222 13.57 -14.09 -8.03
CA TYR A 222 13.75 -13.24 -9.20
C TYR A 222 12.83 -13.69 -10.32
N ILE A 223 12.17 -12.76 -10.99
CA ILE A 223 11.33 -13.04 -12.16
C ILE A 223 11.75 -12.11 -13.28
N CYS A 224 12.15 -12.67 -14.42
CA CYS A 224 12.52 -11.90 -15.59
C CYS A 224 11.29 -11.34 -16.30
N ILE A 225 11.38 -10.12 -16.83
CA ILE A 225 10.28 -9.52 -17.59
C ILE A 225 10.19 -10.16 -18.98
N GLU A 226 11.28 -10.10 -19.73
CA GLU A 226 11.31 -10.53 -21.12
C GLU A 226 11.15 -12.05 -21.23
N GLY A 227 10.19 -12.48 -22.06
CA GLY A 227 9.93 -13.90 -22.31
C GLY A 227 9.37 -14.70 -21.14
N THR A 228 9.06 -14.04 -20.01
CA THR A 228 8.62 -14.68 -18.77
C THR A 228 7.36 -14.03 -18.22
N MET A 229 7.41 -12.75 -17.86
CA MET A 229 6.23 -12.01 -17.42
C MET A 229 5.49 -11.37 -18.60
N MET A 230 6.23 -10.92 -19.60
CA MET A 230 5.76 -10.11 -20.72
C MET A 230 5.91 -10.88 -22.03
N GLY A 231 4.83 -10.92 -22.80
CA GLY A 231 4.84 -11.42 -24.17
C GLY A 231 5.48 -10.44 -25.17
N CYS A 232 5.65 -10.88 -26.40
CA CYS A 232 6.22 -10.06 -27.49
C CYS A 232 5.34 -8.84 -27.86
N ASP A 233 4.08 -8.82 -27.45
CA ASP A 233 3.14 -7.71 -27.62
C ASP A 233 3.15 -6.72 -26.42
N SER A 234 4.12 -6.87 -25.53
CA SER A 234 4.27 -6.10 -24.28
C SER A 234 3.15 -6.30 -23.26
N ARG A 235 2.29 -7.30 -23.45
CA ARG A 235 1.22 -7.62 -22.49
C ARG A 235 1.69 -8.67 -21.49
N PRO A 236 1.13 -8.66 -20.27
CA PRO A 236 1.33 -9.74 -19.33
C PRO A 236 0.91 -11.09 -19.90
N LEU A 237 1.71 -12.13 -19.68
CA LEU A 237 1.31 -13.48 -20.06
C LEU A 237 0.11 -13.98 -19.23
N PRO A 238 -0.69 -14.92 -19.76
CA PRO A 238 -1.81 -15.48 -19.02
C PRO A 238 -1.39 -15.97 -17.64
N SER A 239 -2.25 -15.75 -16.62
CA SER A 239 -2.05 -16.13 -15.21
C SER A 239 -0.82 -15.54 -14.50
N MET A 240 0.04 -14.78 -15.20
CA MET A 240 1.24 -14.17 -14.61
C MET A 240 0.92 -13.28 -13.41
N LEU A 241 -0.09 -12.41 -13.51
CA LEU A 241 -0.48 -11.54 -12.39
C LEU A 241 -0.96 -12.33 -11.16
N THR A 242 -1.65 -13.44 -11.39
CA THR A 242 -2.09 -14.33 -10.30
C THR A 242 -0.89 -14.98 -9.62
N ALA A 243 0.06 -15.51 -10.40
CA ALA A 243 1.28 -16.09 -9.89
C ALA A 243 2.13 -15.07 -9.11
N TYR A 244 2.33 -13.88 -9.68
CA TYR A 244 3.08 -12.79 -9.04
C TYR A 244 2.48 -12.43 -7.67
N ARG A 245 1.17 -12.29 -7.58
CA ARG A 245 0.47 -11.99 -6.31
C ARG A 245 0.64 -13.09 -5.27
N LEU A 246 0.50 -14.35 -5.68
CA LEU A 246 0.71 -15.50 -4.80
C LEU A 246 2.16 -15.56 -4.29
N LEU A 247 3.13 -15.36 -5.19
CA LEU A 247 4.54 -15.36 -4.80
C LEU A 247 4.86 -14.22 -3.83
N THR A 248 4.32 -13.01 -4.02
CA THR A 248 4.56 -11.88 -3.10
C THR A 248 3.95 -12.06 -1.72
N GLU A 249 3.07 -13.04 -1.52
CA GLU A 249 2.55 -13.36 -0.19
C GLU A 249 3.57 -14.10 0.68
N HIS A 250 4.47 -14.87 0.07
CA HIS A 250 5.39 -15.78 0.76
C HIS A 250 6.86 -15.47 0.53
N TYR A 251 7.21 -14.75 -0.55
CA TYR A 251 8.59 -14.50 -0.98
C TYR A 251 8.86 -13.00 -1.14
N ASP A 252 10.14 -12.61 -1.06
CA ASP A 252 10.62 -11.31 -1.53
C ASP A 252 10.83 -11.40 -3.05
N VAL A 253 9.78 -11.04 -3.81
CA VAL A 253 9.80 -11.10 -5.26
C VAL A 253 10.50 -9.88 -5.82
N ARG A 254 11.53 -10.10 -6.64
CA ARG A 254 12.30 -9.09 -7.37
C ARG A 254 12.09 -9.26 -8.86
N ILE A 255 11.90 -8.16 -9.58
CA ILE A 255 11.70 -8.13 -11.02
C ILE A 255 13.03 -7.85 -11.69
N VAL A 256 13.37 -8.63 -12.71
CA VAL A 256 14.63 -8.48 -13.45
C VAL A 256 14.33 -8.15 -14.91
N ALA A 257 14.99 -7.14 -15.42
CA ALA A 257 14.99 -6.84 -16.85
C ALA A 257 16.41 -6.64 -17.34
N SER A 258 16.65 -6.98 -18.60
CA SER A 258 17.91 -6.72 -19.28
C SER A 258 18.14 -5.23 -19.46
N LEU A 259 19.37 -4.81 -19.72
CA LEU A 259 19.71 -3.42 -20.06
C LEU A 259 20.44 -3.37 -21.40
N PRO A 260 19.73 -3.35 -22.54
CA PRO A 260 20.34 -3.27 -23.86
C PRO A 260 21.18 -1.99 -24.02
N THR A 261 22.42 -2.11 -24.47
CA THR A 261 23.36 -0.97 -24.62
C THR A 261 22.95 0.02 -25.71
N ASN A 262 22.15 -0.45 -26.69
CA ASN A 262 21.76 0.35 -27.86
C ASN A 262 20.40 1.03 -27.71
N ASP A 263 19.72 0.87 -26.56
CA ASP A 263 18.39 1.40 -26.34
C ASP A 263 18.33 2.19 -25.02
N THR A 264 18.64 3.47 -25.11
CA THR A 264 18.68 4.38 -23.97
C THR A 264 17.31 4.63 -23.31
N GLY A 265 16.19 4.33 -24.00
CA GLY A 265 14.83 4.45 -23.48
C GLY A 265 14.31 3.18 -22.79
N TYR A 266 15.05 2.08 -22.88
CA TYR A 266 14.60 0.77 -22.42
C TYR A 266 14.32 0.73 -20.91
N ALA A 267 15.23 1.25 -20.11
CA ALA A 267 15.09 1.32 -18.65
C ALA A 267 13.78 2.00 -18.23
N ARG A 268 13.46 3.13 -18.85
CA ARG A 268 12.22 3.87 -18.59
C ARG A 268 10.99 3.03 -18.95
N ARG A 269 10.98 2.37 -20.12
CA ARG A 269 9.84 1.53 -20.50
C ARG A 269 9.64 0.37 -19.55
N MET A 270 10.71 -0.25 -19.04
CA MET A 270 10.61 -1.33 -18.05
C MET A 270 10.10 -0.82 -16.69
N GLN A 271 10.51 0.38 -16.27
CA GLN A 271 9.97 1.03 -15.07
C GLN A 271 8.48 1.33 -15.22
N GLU A 272 8.07 1.92 -16.35
CA GLU A 272 6.67 2.22 -16.66
C GLU A 272 5.84 0.92 -16.72
N TRP A 273 6.30 -0.08 -17.45
CA TRP A 273 5.62 -1.37 -17.53
C TRP A 273 5.47 -2.04 -16.16
N THR A 274 6.52 -2.03 -15.35
CA THR A 274 6.49 -2.61 -14.00
C THR A 274 5.48 -1.91 -13.12
N PHE A 275 5.47 -0.58 -13.15
CA PHE A 275 4.52 0.20 -12.36
C PHE A 275 3.07 -0.04 -12.81
N GLU A 276 2.80 0.10 -14.12
CA GLU A 276 1.46 -0.05 -14.70
C GLU A 276 0.89 -1.47 -14.52
N THR A 277 1.75 -2.49 -14.60
CA THR A 277 1.33 -3.89 -14.56
C THR A 277 1.25 -4.46 -13.15
N LEU A 278 2.26 -4.16 -12.30
CA LEU A 278 2.44 -4.82 -11.01
C LEU A 278 2.08 -3.91 -9.81
N GLY A 279 2.05 -2.59 -10.02
CA GLY A 279 1.65 -1.61 -9.02
C GLY A 279 2.58 -1.52 -7.81
N VAL A 280 2.01 -1.17 -6.66
CA VAL A 280 2.74 -0.90 -5.40
C VAL A 280 3.59 -2.10 -4.95
N ALA A 281 3.15 -3.32 -5.19
CA ALA A 281 3.90 -4.53 -4.79
C ALA A 281 5.30 -4.62 -5.43
N ALA A 282 5.53 -3.93 -6.57
CA ALA A 282 6.83 -3.88 -7.26
C ALA A 282 7.68 -2.65 -6.88
N TYR A 283 7.25 -1.84 -5.93
CA TYR A 283 8.00 -0.65 -5.51
C TYR A 283 9.41 -1.00 -5.03
N ASN A 284 10.42 -0.34 -5.63
CA ASN A 284 11.86 -0.58 -5.38
C ASN A 284 12.31 -2.04 -5.58
N ARG A 285 11.62 -2.81 -6.47
CA ARG A 285 11.93 -4.22 -6.70
C ARG A 285 12.42 -4.52 -8.12
N LEU A 286 12.47 -3.53 -9.01
CA LEU A 286 13.01 -3.69 -10.35
C LEU A 286 14.55 -3.60 -10.32
N ILE A 287 15.20 -4.59 -10.92
CA ILE A 287 16.64 -4.67 -11.13
C ILE A 287 16.90 -4.73 -12.63
N LEU A 288 17.73 -3.82 -13.12
CA LEU A 288 18.19 -3.81 -14.50
C LEU A 288 19.61 -4.37 -14.55
N THR A 289 19.80 -5.49 -15.23
CA THR A 289 21.12 -6.15 -15.30
C THR A 289 21.30 -6.99 -16.56
N ASN A 290 22.54 -7.02 -17.07
CA ASN A 290 23.00 -7.96 -18.09
C ASN A 290 23.86 -9.08 -17.49
N ARG A 291 23.78 -9.26 -16.15
CA ARG A 291 24.57 -10.24 -15.40
C ARG A 291 23.67 -10.91 -14.34
N LYS A 292 22.78 -11.80 -14.82
CA LYS A 292 21.88 -12.59 -13.96
C LYS A 292 22.64 -13.57 -13.06
N ASP A 293 23.82 -13.98 -13.47
CA ASP A 293 24.77 -14.80 -12.69
C ASP A 293 25.26 -14.12 -11.39
N LEU A 294 25.16 -12.79 -11.30
CA LEU A 294 25.52 -12.04 -10.08
C LEU A 294 24.34 -11.81 -9.11
N LEU A 295 23.15 -12.27 -9.46
CA LEU A 295 21.99 -12.15 -8.60
C LEU A 295 22.09 -13.18 -7.44
N TYR A 296 21.84 -12.71 -6.23
CA TYR A 296 21.92 -13.52 -5.02
C TYR A 296 20.51 -13.76 -4.47
N GLY A 297 20.00 -14.99 -4.61
CA GLY A 297 18.64 -15.35 -4.19
C GLY A 297 18.39 -16.85 -4.31
N ASP A 298 17.16 -17.27 -3.99
CA ASP A 298 16.80 -18.69 -3.93
C ASP A 298 16.29 -19.23 -5.26
N TYR A 299 15.56 -18.42 -6.02
CA TYR A 299 14.96 -18.80 -7.29
C TYR A 299 15.16 -17.73 -8.35
N LEU A 300 15.37 -18.15 -9.59
CA LEU A 300 15.31 -17.32 -10.79
C LEU A 300 14.32 -17.96 -11.77
N ILE A 301 13.21 -17.28 -12.06
CA ILE A 301 12.23 -17.68 -13.09
C ILE A 301 12.57 -16.91 -14.36
N ASP A 302 13.03 -17.61 -15.38
CA ASP A 302 13.52 -17.01 -16.64
C ASP A 302 13.19 -17.88 -17.85
N GLY A 303 12.56 -17.29 -18.85
CA GLY A 303 12.24 -17.94 -20.13
C GLY A 303 13.34 -17.79 -21.18
N LEU A 304 14.38 -17.00 -20.91
CA LEU A 304 15.49 -16.76 -21.83
C LEU A 304 16.80 -17.23 -21.20
N ASP A 305 17.60 -17.97 -22.01
CA ASP A 305 18.94 -18.36 -21.60
C ASP A 305 19.95 -17.33 -22.06
N ASP A 306 19.89 -16.14 -21.45
CA ASP A 306 20.76 -15.01 -21.78
C ASP A 306 21.32 -14.34 -20.51
N ASN A 307 22.29 -13.44 -20.71
CA ASN A 307 22.85 -12.60 -19.66
C ASN A 307 23.33 -13.38 -18.42
N GLY A 308 23.78 -14.62 -18.58
CA GLY A 308 24.26 -15.48 -17.49
C GLY A 308 23.17 -16.17 -16.70
N SER A 309 21.97 -16.31 -17.26
CA SER A 309 20.83 -16.98 -16.60
C SER A 309 21.13 -18.42 -16.21
N SER A 310 21.81 -19.17 -17.08
CA SER A 310 22.25 -20.58 -16.84
C SER A 310 23.26 -20.71 -15.70
N ASP A 311 23.99 -19.64 -15.38
CA ASP A 311 25.02 -19.63 -14.32
C ASP A 311 24.48 -19.08 -12.99
N PHE A 312 23.18 -18.90 -12.85
CA PHE A 312 22.56 -18.50 -11.58
C PHE A 312 22.83 -19.54 -10.49
N MET A 313 23.35 -19.10 -9.35
CA MET A 313 23.94 -19.98 -8.34
C MET A 313 22.97 -20.87 -7.55
N SER A 314 21.67 -20.58 -7.62
CA SER A 314 20.64 -21.34 -6.91
C SER A 314 19.67 -22.01 -7.88
N THR A 315 18.37 -22.08 -7.57
CA THR A 315 17.40 -22.78 -8.41
C THR A 315 16.93 -21.89 -9.55
N ARG A 316 17.36 -22.22 -10.77
CA ARG A 316 16.79 -21.65 -12.00
C ARG A 316 15.57 -22.46 -12.41
N ILE A 317 14.46 -21.79 -12.62
CA ILE A 317 13.22 -22.30 -13.19
C ILE A 317 13.13 -21.81 -14.64
N GLU A 318 13.30 -22.71 -15.57
CA GLU A 318 13.24 -22.41 -17.01
C GLU A 318 11.78 -22.34 -17.46
N PHE A 319 11.26 -21.10 -17.55
CA PHE A 319 9.90 -20.84 -18.01
C PHE A 319 9.78 -21.15 -19.51
N GLY A 320 8.72 -21.83 -19.91
CA GLY A 320 8.53 -22.31 -21.29
C GLY A 320 9.12 -23.71 -21.55
N SER A 321 9.80 -24.32 -20.56
CA SER A 321 10.24 -25.73 -20.64
C SER A 321 9.07 -26.71 -20.56
N ASP A 322 9.33 -27.99 -20.79
CA ASP A 322 8.28 -29.03 -20.65
C ASP A 322 7.75 -29.15 -19.22
N THR A 323 8.54 -28.78 -18.21
CA THR A 323 8.14 -28.84 -16.78
C THR A 323 7.42 -27.59 -16.32
N PHE A 324 7.81 -26.41 -16.80
CA PHE A 324 7.28 -25.11 -16.41
C PHE A 324 6.82 -24.33 -17.65
N LYS A 325 5.84 -24.88 -18.32
CA LYS A 325 5.37 -24.37 -19.61
C LYS A 325 4.55 -23.10 -19.47
N THR A 326 3.85 -22.98 -18.36
CA THR A 326 2.89 -21.92 -18.09
C THR A 326 3.05 -21.37 -16.66
N TRP A 327 2.40 -20.26 -16.37
CA TRP A 327 2.36 -19.69 -15.02
C TRP A 327 1.55 -20.55 -14.02
N GLU A 328 0.62 -21.37 -14.51
CA GLU A 328 -0.10 -22.36 -13.69
C GLU A 328 0.84 -23.42 -13.14
N ASP A 329 1.82 -23.88 -13.94
CA ASP A 329 2.85 -24.84 -13.46
C ASP A 329 3.72 -24.21 -12.36
N ILE A 330 4.05 -22.91 -12.49
CA ILE A 330 4.76 -22.15 -11.46
C ILE A 330 3.94 -22.04 -10.18
N ILE A 331 2.66 -21.71 -10.29
CA ILE A 331 1.72 -21.64 -9.15
C ILE A 331 1.67 -22.99 -8.43
N GLU A 332 1.53 -24.09 -9.17
CA GLU A 332 1.47 -25.43 -8.60
C GLU A 332 2.78 -25.79 -7.89
N TYR A 333 3.93 -25.51 -8.50
CA TYR A 333 5.24 -25.77 -7.92
C TYR A 333 5.42 -25.05 -6.58
N PHE A 334 5.22 -23.75 -6.54
CA PHE A 334 5.37 -22.95 -5.33
C PHE A 334 4.29 -23.26 -4.27
N GLY A 335 3.07 -23.62 -4.71
CA GLY A 335 2.01 -24.09 -3.83
C GLY A 335 2.38 -25.36 -3.08
N ARG A 336 3.12 -26.27 -3.70
CA ARG A 336 3.63 -27.48 -3.05
C ARG A 336 4.77 -27.19 -2.06
N LEU A 337 5.57 -26.16 -2.30
CA LEU A 337 6.66 -25.76 -1.41
C LEU A 337 6.18 -24.96 -0.19
N GLY A 338 5.18 -24.11 -0.36
CA GLY A 338 4.65 -23.22 0.68
C GLY A 338 3.35 -23.67 1.33
N GLY A 339 2.81 -24.81 0.94
CA GLY A 339 1.52 -25.35 1.38
C GLY A 339 1.60 -26.21 2.64
N GLN A 340 2.39 -25.81 3.64
CA GLN A 340 2.33 -26.40 4.98
C GLN A 340 2.13 -25.34 6.02
#